data_2b06e565d74a9694c8147f7d7d978c09
#
_entry.id   2b06e565d74a9694c8147f7d7d978c09
#
_cell.length_a   1.000
_cell.length_b   1.000
_cell.length_c   1.000
_cell.angle_alpha   90.00
_cell.angle_beta   90.00
_cell.angle_gamma   90.00
#
_symmetry.space_group_name_H-M   'P 1'
#
loop_
_entity.id
_entity.type
_entity.pdbx_description
1 polymer ?
#
loop_
_entity_poly.entity_id
_entity_poly.type
_entity_poly.pdbx_seq_one_letter_code
_entity_poly.pdbx_strand_id
1 'polypeptide(L)'
;QATDEKLVEGLVAEVERAGRIFLTGAGRSGLVSRFFAMRLMHCGYQVSMVGEIVTRSIVGGDLLIVVSGSGGTESLLPFVKKAKSVGARVAIVSMKGKSPMAELADLVCQMGSQDEYSFVTVQGMPMGTVFELSTLIFLEAIISRIVLAKGLDDDKMRALHANLE
;
A
#
# COMPACT_ATOMS: atom_id res chain seq x y z
N GLN A 1 1.09 6.31 -18.87
CA GLN A 1 1.99 5.14 -18.97
C GLN A 1 3.35 5.38 -18.30
N ALA A 2 4.15 6.40 -18.66
CA ALA A 2 5.47 6.63 -18.06
C ALA A 2 5.39 7.06 -16.58
N THR A 3 4.33 7.77 -16.17
CA THR A 3 4.10 8.18 -14.78
C THR A 3 3.72 6.98 -13.92
N ASP A 4 2.91 6.09 -14.43
CA ASP A 4 2.48 4.88 -13.71
C ASP A 4 3.66 3.92 -13.48
N GLU A 5 4.57 3.79 -14.45
CA GLU A 5 5.76 2.96 -14.33
C GLU A 5 6.71 3.47 -13.23
N LYS A 6 6.94 4.79 -13.16
CA LYS A 6 7.74 5.40 -12.08
C LYS A 6 7.15 5.17 -10.69
N LEU A 7 5.83 5.22 -10.56
CA LEU A 7 5.15 4.94 -9.29
C LEU A 7 5.30 3.47 -8.89
N VAL A 8 5.18 2.55 -9.85
CA VAL A 8 5.42 1.13 -9.63
C VAL A 8 6.86 0.88 -9.17
N GLU A 9 7.85 1.40 -9.89
CA GLU A 9 9.26 1.26 -9.54
C GLU A 9 9.57 1.89 -8.18
N GLY A 10 8.98 3.06 -7.88
CA GLY A 10 9.14 3.74 -6.60
C GLY A 10 8.66 2.89 -5.43
N LEU A 11 7.45 2.32 -5.53
CA LEU A 11 6.90 1.49 -4.45
C LEU A 11 7.63 0.14 -4.34
N VAL A 12 8.03 -0.48 -5.44
CA VAL A 12 8.87 -1.68 -5.43
C VAL A 12 10.18 -1.41 -4.69
N ALA A 13 10.84 -0.28 -4.96
CA ALA A 13 12.08 0.08 -4.29
C ALA A 13 11.89 0.30 -2.77
N GLU A 14 10.76 0.88 -2.34
CA GLU A 14 10.42 1.00 -0.92
C GLU A 14 10.20 -0.38 -0.26
N VAL A 15 9.47 -1.27 -0.92
CA VAL A 15 9.23 -2.64 -0.46
C VAL A 15 10.53 -3.44 -0.33
N GLU A 16 11.40 -3.37 -1.34
CA GLU A 16 12.65 -4.13 -1.36
C GLU A 16 13.66 -3.68 -0.29
N ARG A 17 13.67 -2.40 0.07
CA ARG A 17 14.58 -1.89 1.11
C ARG A 17 14.06 -2.11 2.53
N ALA A 18 12.79 -2.42 2.69
CA ALA A 18 12.15 -2.50 4.01
C ALA A 18 12.60 -3.75 4.79
N GLY A 19 12.93 -3.58 6.06
CA GLY A 19 13.13 -4.69 6.97
C GLY A 19 11.85 -5.46 7.24
N ARG A 20 10.77 -4.72 7.48
CA ARG A 20 9.39 -5.23 7.63
C ARG A 20 8.42 -4.23 7.02
N ILE A 21 7.27 -4.74 6.59
CA ILE A 21 6.23 -3.93 5.94
C ILE A 21 4.98 -3.95 6.80
N PHE A 22 4.49 -2.77 7.13
CA PHE A 22 3.23 -2.56 7.83
C PHE A 22 2.23 -1.95 6.85
N LEU A 23 1.00 -2.44 6.87
CA LEU A 23 -0.06 -1.91 6.01
C LEU A 23 -1.25 -1.45 6.84
N THR A 24 -1.90 -0.41 6.36
CA THR A 24 -3.14 0.10 6.95
C THR A 24 -4.03 0.78 5.92
N GLY A 25 -5.29 0.90 6.26
CA GLY A 25 -6.32 1.61 5.53
C GLY A 25 -7.63 1.54 6.29
N ALA A 26 -8.53 2.48 6.07
CA ALA A 26 -9.84 2.49 6.70
C ALA A 26 -10.90 1.92 5.75
N GLY A 27 -11.89 1.20 6.31
CA GLY A 27 -13.01 0.66 5.52
C GLY A 27 -12.55 -0.21 4.35
N ARG A 28 -13.13 0.02 3.16
CA ARG A 28 -12.82 -0.74 1.94
C ARG A 28 -11.36 -0.59 1.49
N SER A 29 -10.74 0.57 1.70
CA SER A 29 -9.30 0.75 1.48
C SER A 29 -8.45 -0.17 2.38
N GLY A 30 -8.91 -0.45 3.59
CA GLY A 30 -8.31 -1.45 4.47
C GLY A 30 -8.41 -2.88 3.93
N LEU A 31 -9.50 -3.23 3.24
CA LEU A 31 -9.63 -4.53 2.56
C LEU A 31 -8.63 -4.65 1.40
N VAL A 32 -8.46 -3.58 0.61
CA VAL A 32 -7.43 -3.52 -0.46
C VAL A 32 -6.03 -3.66 0.12
N SER A 33 -5.75 -3.02 1.26
CA SER A 33 -4.46 -3.18 1.97
C SER A 33 -4.21 -4.62 2.40
N ARG A 34 -5.23 -5.32 2.91
CA ARG A 34 -5.14 -6.74 3.32
C ARG A 34 -4.89 -7.66 2.13
N PHE A 35 -5.55 -7.39 1.00
CA PHE A 35 -5.32 -8.11 -0.24
C PHE A 35 -3.84 -8.05 -0.66
N PHE A 36 -3.27 -6.85 -0.67
CA PHE A 36 -1.85 -6.64 -0.99
C PHE A 36 -0.90 -7.26 0.05
N ALA A 37 -1.23 -7.15 1.33
CA ALA A 37 -0.45 -7.74 2.43
C ALA A 37 -0.27 -9.25 2.26
N MET A 38 -1.34 -9.95 1.91
CA MET A 38 -1.30 -11.40 1.65
C MET A 38 -0.34 -11.72 0.51
N ARG A 39 -0.37 -10.99 -0.60
CA ARG A 39 0.55 -11.21 -1.73
C ARG A 39 2.01 -10.92 -1.39
N LEU A 40 2.27 -9.85 -0.65
CA LEU A 40 3.64 -9.58 -0.16
C LEU A 40 4.15 -10.73 0.74
N MET A 41 3.30 -11.27 1.60
CA MET A 41 3.63 -12.44 2.43
C MET A 41 3.95 -13.65 1.55
N HIS A 42 3.18 -13.93 0.51
CA HIS A 42 3.47 -15.00 -0.45
C HIS A 42 4.77 -14.76 -1.24
N CYS A 43 5.20 -13.52 -1.39
CA CYS A 43 6.51 -13.17 -1.96
C CYS A 43 7.67 -13.26 -0.95
N GLY A 44 7.40 -13.70 0.30
CA GLY A 44 8.40 -13.94 1.34
C GLY A 44 8.75 -12.71 2.20
N TYR A 45 7.98 -11.62 2.12
CA TYR A 45 8.21 -10.46 2.98
C TYR A 45 7.63 -10.64 4.38
N GLN A 46 8.24 -9.99 5.36
CA GLN A 46 7.68 -9.89 6.71
C GLN A 46 6.62 -8.77 6.74
N VAL A 47 5.37 -9.16 6.79
CA VAL A 47 4.22 -8.26 6.68
C VAL A 47 3.39 -8.28 7.94
N SER A 48 2.86 -7.13 8.34
CA SER A 48 1.90 -6.97 9.44
C SER A 48 0.80 -5.99 9.06
N MET A 49 -0.42 -6.26 9.50
CA MET A 49 -1.52 -5.30 9.41
C MET A 49 -1.59 -4.49 10.71
N VAL A 50 -1.66 -3.16 10.57
CA VAL A 50 -1.88 -2.29 11.73
C VAL A 50 -3.25 -2.60 12.33
N GLY A 51 -3.29 -2.79 13.67
CA GLY A 51 -4.51 -3.12 14.40
C GLY A 51 -4.71 -4.60 14.68
N GLU A 52 -3.91 -5.49 14.11
CA GLU A 52 -3.90 -6.90 14.51
C GLU A 52 -3.23 -7.07 15.88
N ILE A 53 -3.77 -7.97 16.71
CA ILE A 53 -3.31 -8.15 18.11
C ILE A 53 -1.84 -8.59 18.18
N VAL A 54 -1.40 -9.41 17.24
CA VAL A 54 -0.02 -9.93 17.18
C VAL A 54 0.91 -9.09 16.30
N THR A 55 0.57 -7.82 16.06
CA THR A 55 1.41 -6.89 15.29
C THR A 55 2.63 -6.44 16.12
N ARG A 56 3.81 -6.53 15.54
CA ARG A 56 5.06 -6.03 16.16
C ARG A 56 5.13 -4.51 16.13
N SER A 57 5.98 -3.94 16.98
CA SER A 57 6.28 -2.51 16.93
C SER A 57 7.02 -2.15 15.65
N ILE A 58 6.62 -1.05 15.01
CA ILE A 58 7.35 -0.46 13.89
C ILE A 58 8.60 0.27 14.41
N VAL A 59 9.72 0.14 13.68
CA VAL A 59 11.00 0.76 14.01
C VAL A 59 11.67 1.37 12.79
N GLY A 60 12.81 2.04 12.96
CA GLY A 60 13.61 2.55 11.84
C GLY A 60 14.03 1.43 10.89
N GLY A 61 13.96 1.71 9.59
CA GLY A 61 14.21 0.73 8.52
C GLY A 61 12.99 -0.09 8.08
N ASP A 62 11.86 0.03 8.81
CA ASP A 62 10.56 -0.54 8.36
C ASP A 62 9.85 0.41 7.39
N LEU A 63 8.84 -0.11 6.72
CA LEU A 63 7.95 0.64 5.81
C LEU A 63 6.50 0.55 6.29
N LEU A 64 5.83 1.71 6.41
CA LEU A 64 4.37 1.77 6.54
C LEU A 64 3.75 2.14 5.20
N ILE A 65 2.88 1.28 4.68
CA ILE A 65 2.07 1.55 3.48
C ILE A 65 0.65 1.89 3.91
N VAL A 66 0.16 3.05 3.50
CA VAL A 66 -1.18 3.54 3.83
C VAL A 66 -2.02 3.64 2.57
N VAL A 67 -3.17 3.01 2.54
CA VAL A 67 -4.18 3.18 1.48
C VAL A 67 -5.29 4.08 1.98
N SER A 68 -5.38 5.29 1.41
CA SER A 68 -6.38 6.29 1.79
C SER A 68 -6.71 7.21 0.63
N GLY A 69 -7.90 7.07 0.06
CA GLY A 69 -8.32 7.89 -1.09
C GLY A 69 -8.25 9.39 -0.82
N SER A 70 -8.64 9.85 0.36
CA SER A 70 -8.57 11.28 0.73
C SER A 70 -7.18 11.72 1.19
N GLY A 71 -6.33 10.80 1.64
CA GLY A 71 -5.05 11.13 2.30
C GLY A 71 -5.20 11.92 3.60
N GLY A 72 -6.42 12.07 4.11
CA GLY A 72 -6.74 12.86 5.30
C GLY A 72 -7.58 12.13 6.35
N THR A 73 -7.70 10.80 6.27
CA THR A 73 -8.45 10.00 7.23
C THR A 73 -7.86 10.14 8.63
N GLU A 74 -8.59 10.78 9.53
CA GLU A 74 -8.11 11.17 10.88
C GLU A 74 -7.59 9.98 11.69
N SER A 75 -8.25 8.82 11.61
CA SER A 75 -7.86 7.61 12.33
C SER A 75 -6.53 7.00 11.84
N LEU A 76 -6.06 7.34 10.65
CA LEU A 76 -4.81 6.82 10.08
C LEU A 76 -3.61 7.75 10.30
N LEU A 77 -3.85 9.05 10.46
CA LEU A 77 -2.79 10.06 10.63
C LEU A 77 -1.88 9.80 11.84
N PRO A 78 -2.36 9.34 13.01
CA PRO A 78 -1.52 8.97 14.13
C PRO A 78 -0.50 7.87 13.80
N PHE A 79 -0.86 6.89 12.98
CA PHE A 79 0.05 5.82 12.56
C PHE A 79 1.18 6.34 11.68
N VAL A 80 0.85 7.26 10.74
CA VAL A 80 1.85 7.93 9.90
C VAL A 80 2.83 8.73 10.76
N LYS A 81 2.31 9.56 11.69
CA LYS A 81 3.14 10.35 12.61
C LYS A 81 4.03 9.44 13.46
N LYS A 82 3.49 8.34 13.97
CA LYS A 82 4.26 7.38 14.78
C LYS A 82 5.36 6.71 13.95
N ALA A 83 5.08 6.25 12.74
CA ALA A 83 6.08 5.67 11.86
C ALA A 83 7.23 6.64 11.58
N LYS A 84 6.91 7.89 11.24
CA LYS A 84 7.92 8.95 11.03
C LYS A 84 8.75 9.23 12.30
N SER A 85 8.12 9.27 13.47
CA SER A 85 8.81 9.58 14.73
C SER A 85 9.85 8.52 15.16
N VAL A 86 9.73 7.29 14.66
CA VAL A 86 10.70 6.20 14.93
C VAL A 86 11.67 5.96 13.78
N GLY A 87 11.65 6.80 12.74
CA GLY A 87 12.55 6.69 11.59
C GLY A 87 12.13 5.64 10.57
N ALA A 88 10.89 5.15 10.61
CA ALA A 88 10.34 4.31 9.56
C ALA A 88 9.96 5.16 8.33
N ARG A 89 9.97 4.53 7.16
CA ARG A 89 9.52 5.16 5.92
C ARG A 89 8.01 5.00 5.76
N VAL A 90 7.41 5.93 5.06
CA VAL A 90 5.96 5.95 4.81
C VAL A 90 5.70 6.10 3.32
N ALA A 91 4.95 5.17 2.75
CA ALA A 91 4.37 5.28 1.42
C ALA A 91 2.84 5.41 1.54
N ILE A 92 2.26 6.33 0.79
CA ILE A 92 0.80 6.49 0.72
C ILE A 92 0.30 6.24 -0.70
N VAL A 93 -0.76 5.46 -0.81
CA VAL A 93 -1.54 5.32 -2.04
C VAL A 93 -2.83 6.12 -1.86
N SER A 94 -2.99 7.18 -2.65
CA SER A 94 -4.07 8.16 -2.48
C SER A 94 -4.51 8.73 -3.82
N MET A 95 -5.72 9.28 -3.88
CA MET A 95 -6.15 10.11 -5.02
C MET A 95 -5.55 11.51 -4.98
N LYS A 96 -5.08 11.96 -3.80
CA LYS A 96 -4.52 13.31 -3.60
C LYS A 96 -3.01 13.27 -3.47
N GLY A 97 -2.33 14.00 -4.35
CA GLY A 97 -0.89 14.24 -4.24
C GLY A 97 -0.52 15.17 -3.07
N LYS A 98 -1.48 15.97 -2.59
CA LYS A 98 -1.32 16.87 -1.44
C LYS A 98 -2.41 16.58 -0.41
N SER A 99 -2.01 16.20 0.79
CA SER A 99 -2.90 15.90 1.91
C SER A 99 -2.10 15.83 3.21
N PRO A 100 -2.73 15.86 4.40
CA PRO A 100 -2.02 15.77 5.67
C PRO A 100 -1.09 14.56 5.80
N MET A 101 -1.45 13.41 5.22
CA MET A 101 -0.57 12.25 5.23
C MET A 101 0.48 12.30 4.11
N ALA A 102 0.15 12.86 2.94
CA ALA A 102 1.09 13.01 1.83
C ALA A 102 2.27 13.94 2.19
N GLU A 103 2.03 14.99 2.99
CA GLU A 103 3.07 15.89 3.49
C GLU A 103 4.09 15.23 4.41
N LEU A 104 3.71 14.13 5.06
CA LEU A 104 4.57 13.34 5.94
C LEU A 104 5.21 12.14 5.24
N ALA A 105 4.67 11.73 4.10
CA ALA A 105 5.10 10.53 3.39
C ALA A 105 6.44 10.72 2.67
N ASP A 106 7.21 9.65 2.57
CA ASP A 106 8.44 9.58 1.77
C ASP A 106 8.14 9.26 0.31
N LEU A 107 7.01 8.59 0.06
CA LEU A 107 6.50 8.29 -1.28
C LEU A 107 4.99 8.50 -1.33
N VAL A 108 4.52 9.21 -2.34
CA VAL A 108 3.09 9.36 -2.64
C VAL A 108 2.80 8.72 -3.99
N CYS A 109 2.05 7.63 -3.97
CA CYS A 109 1.50 6.99 -5.16
C CYS A 109 0.11 7.59 -5.42
N GLN A 110 0.07 8.62 -6.28
CA GLN A 110 -1.20 9.26 -6.62
C GLN A 110 -1.93 8.48 -7.69
N MET A 111 -3.14 8.03 -7.36
CA MET A 111 -4.05 7.35 -8.28
C MET A 111 -4.94 8.39 -8.99
N GLY A 112 -4.88 8.44 -10.31
CA GLY A 112 -5.65 9.38 -11.13
C GLY A 112 -4.84 10.59 -11.63
N SER A 113 -5.50 11.54 -12.30
CA SER A 113 -4.84 12.72 -12.85
C SER A 113 -4.44 13.72 -11.77
N GLN A 114 -3.32 14.44 -11.99
CA GLN A 114 -2.79 15.42 -11.04
C GLN A 114 -3.68 16.66 -10.88
N ASP A 115 -4.55 16.94 -11.83
CA ASP A 115 -5.23 18.24 -11.94
C ASP A 115 -6.66 18.28 -11.43
N GLU A 116 -7.29 17.13 -11.17
CA GLU A 116 -8.66 17.14 -10.66
C GLU A 116 -8.87 16.09 -9.57
N TYR A 117 -9.19 16.60 -8.38
CA TYR A 117 -9.89 15.84 -7.37
C TYR A 117 -11.35 15.65 -7.82
N SER A 118 -11.54 14.89 -8.87
CA SER A 118 -12.82 14.32 -9.17
C SER A 118 -12.78 12.84 -8.78
N PHE A 119 -13.61 12.45 -7.82
CA PHE A 119 -14.05 11.06 -7.82
C PHE A 119 -14.58 10.83 -9.23
N VAL A 120 -13.86 10.06 -10.05
CA VAL A 120 -14.41 9.63 -11.32
C VAL A 120 -15.65 8.82 -10.98
N THR A 121 -16.78 9.49 -11.04
CA THR A 121 -18.08 8.87 -10.78
C THR A 121 -18.46 8.16 -12.07
N VAL A 122 -18.13 6.89 -12.14
CA VAL A 122 -18.69 6.03 -13.19
C VAL A 122 -20.11 5.70 -12.77
N GLN A 123 -21.08 5.90 -13.64
CA GLN A 123 -22.47 5.57 -13.37
C GLN A 123 -22.58 4.11 -12.91
N GLY A 124 -23.20 3.90 -11.75
CA GLY A 124 -23.31 2.58 -11.11
C GLY A 124 -22.12 2.17 -10.23
N MET A 125 -21.06 2.98 -10.14
CA MET A 125 -19.95 2.76 -9.22
C MET A 125 -19.98 3.83 -8.11
N PRO A 126 -20.54 3.54 -6.93
CA PRO A 126 -20.72 4.54 -5.88
C PRO A 126 -19.41 4.85 -5.15
N MET A 127 -19.29 6.09 -4.64
CA MET A 127 -18.26 6.54 -3.71
C MET A 127 -16.82 6.27 -4.21
N GLY A 128 -15.99 5.60 -3.41
CA GLY A 128 -14.58 5.31 -3.68
C GLY A 128 -14.30 4.09 -4.57
N THR A 129 -15.32 3.47 -5.19
CA THR A 129 -15.16 2.21 -5.93
C THR A 129 -14.07 2.27 -7.00
N VAL A 130 -14.02 3.36 -7.79
CA VAL A 130 -12.99 3.51 -8.83
C VAL A 130 -11.59 3.59 -8.22
N PHE A 131 -11.42 4.33 -7.13
CA PHE A 131 -10.14 4.39 -6.41
C PHE A 131 -9.72 3.02 -5.89
N GLU A 132 -10.64 2.30 -5.27
CA GLU A 132 -10.37 0.99 -4.67
C GLU A 132 -9.94 -0.03 -5.72
N LEU A 133 -10.67 -0.10 -6.85
CA LEU A 133 -10.33 -0.99 -7.97
C LEU A 133 -9.02 -0.59 -8.65
N SER A 134 -8.81 0.70 -8.92
CA SER A 134 -7.56 1.18 -9.51
C SER A 134 -6.36 0.91 -8.60
N THR A 135 -6.53 1.12 -7.29
CA THR A 135 -5.51 0.81 -6.29
C THR A 135 -5.21 -0.69 -6.25
N LEU A 136 -6.23 -1.53 -6.30
CA LEU A 136 -6.05 -2.98 -6.33
C LEU A 136 -5.21 -3.41 -7.54
N ILE A 137 -5.56 -2.90 -8.74
CA ILE A 137 -4.81 -3.19 -9.98
C ILE A 137 -3.37 -2.67 -9.89
N PHE A 138 -3.18 -1.46 -9.37
CA PHE A 138 -1.84 -0.88 -9.16
C PHE A 138 -0.98 -1.73 -8.22
N LEU A 139 -1.54 -2.16 -7.11
CA LEU A 139 -0.83 -3.00 -6.13
C LEU A 139 -0.51 -4.39 -6.69
N GLU A 140 -1.37 -4.97 -7.54
CA GLU A 140 -1.07 -6.21 -8.26
C GLU A 140 0.04 -6.03 -9.30
N ALA A 141 0.16 -4.86 -9.93
CA ALA A 141 1.30 -4.55 -10.79
C ALA A 141 2.63 -4.51 -10.01
N ILE A 142 2.62 -4.01 -8.76
CA ILE A 142 3.77 -4.08 -7.84
C ILE A 142 4.16 -5.55 -7.59
N ILE A 143 3.19 -6.40 -7.25
CA ILE A 143 3.43 -7.83 -7.04
C ILE A 143 4.01 -8.48 -8.29
N SER A 144 3.45 -8.21 -9.46
CA SER A 144 3.96 -8.74 -10.73
C SER A 144 5.43 -8.38 -10.96
N ARG A 145 5.83 -7.14 -10.71
CA ARG A 145 7.24 -6.71 -10.82
C ARG A 145 8.13 -7.45 -9.83
N ILE A 146 7.70 -7.62 -8.58
CA ILE A 146 8.44 -8.35 -7.55
C ILE A 146 8.60 -9.83 -7.94
N VAL A 147 7.53 -10.48 -8.36
CA VAL A 147 7.52 -11.88 -8.79
C VAL A 147 8.53 -12.12 -9.93
N LEU A 148 8.49 -11.24 -10.95
CA LEU A 148 9.42 -11.32 -12.08
C LEU A 148 10.87 -11.07 -11.65
N ALA A 149 11.11 -10.06 -10.84
CA ALA A 149 12.46 -9.72 -10.38
C ALA A 149 13.09 -10.80 -9.50
N LYS A 150 12.30 -11.46 -8.65
CA LYS A 150 12.76 -12.54 -7.76
C LYS A 150 12.74 -13.92 -8.41
N GLY A 151 12.20 -14.08 -9.60
CA GLY A 151 12.02 -15.38 -10.25
C GLY A 151 11.15 -16.33 -9.42
N LEU A 152 10.07 -15.78 -8.83
CA LEU A 152 9.10 -16.57 -8.08
C LEU A 152 8.16 -17.27 -9.06
N ASP A 153 7.80 -18.50 -8.71
CA ASP A 153 6.79 -19.30 -9.40
C ASP A 153 5.63 -19.63 -8.45
N ASP A 154 4.58 -20.19 -9.00
CA ASP A 154 3.38 -20.55 -8.24
C ASP A 154 3.68 -21.52 -7.09
N ASP A 155 4.60 -22.47 -7.28
CA ASP A 155 4.92 -23.47 -6.26
C ASP A 155 5.62 -22.83 -5.06
N LYS A 156 6.57 -21.91 -5.30
CA LYS A 156 7.24 -21.15 -4.22
C LYS A 156 6.26 -20.27 -3.46
N MET A 157 5.34 -19.62 -4.17
CA MET A 157 4.33 -18.78 -3.53
C MET A 157 3.30 -19.63 -2.75
N ARG A 158 2.89 -20.77 -3.29
CA ARG A 158 1.98 -21.71 -2.61
C ARG A 158 2.58 -22.31 -1.34
N ALA A 159 3.88 -22.52 -1.29
CA ALA A 159 4.56 -23.00 -0.09
C ALA A 159 4.43 -22.05 1.11
N LEU A 160 4.17 -20.77 0.86
CA LEU A 160 3.94 -19.72 1.88
C LEU A 160 2.44 -19.44 2.10
N HIS A 161 1.55 -20.11 1.38
CA HIS A 161 0.10 -19.96 1.56
C HIS A 161 -0.36 -20.57 2.88
N ALA A 162 -1.37 -19.94 3.49
CA ALA A 162 -1.97 -20.46 4.72
C ALA A 162 -2.52 -21.90 4.48
N ASN A 163 -2.31 -22.78 5.45
CA ASN A 163 -2.73 -24.19 5.39
C ASN A 163 -3.73 -24.56 6.51
N LEU A 164 -4.25 -23.56 7.22
CA LEU A 164 -5.27 -23.70 8.27
C LEU A 164 -6.62 -23.08 7.86
N GLU A 165 -6.86 -22.90 6.57
CA GLU A 165 -8.13 -22.40 6.01
C GLU A 165 -8.83 -23.48 5.17
#